data_0e6c0772efa1c639b31822bf23ec18a1
#
_entry.id   0e6c0772efa1c639b31822bf23ec18a1
#
_cell.length_a   1.000
_cell.length_b   1.000
_cell.length_c   1.000
_cell.angle_alpha   90.00
_cell.angle_beta   90.00
_cell.angle_gamma   90.00
#
_symmetry.space_group_name_H-M   'P 1'
#
loop_
_entity.id
_entity.type
_entity.pdbx_description
1 polymer ?
#
loop_
_entity_poly.entity_id
_entity_poly.type
_entity_poly.pdbx_seq_one_letter_code
_entity_poly.pdbx_strand_id
1 'polypeptide(L)'
;TYSAGMSYLNIKDYENAITYLDQFYSEDVLLGALAKGSIGDAFAQMNQPEKALEYYIAASNINNNVYSTPKFLYKAAIIGSKLGKNKQALAYLERIKKEFKESHEAKMVSVQIAKIKSIID
;
A
#
# COMPACT_ATOMS: atom_id res chain seq x y z
N THR A 1 -13.55 -15.11 -5.02
CA THR A 1 -12.45 -15.02 -5.98
C THR A 1 -11.86 -13.62 -6.03
N TYR A 2 -10.66 -13.50 -6.59
CA TYR A 2 -10.03 -12.19 -6.80
C TYR A 2 -10.90 -11.29 -7.66
N SER A 3 -11.42 -11.83 -8.76
CA SER A 3 -12.29 -11.08 -9.68
C SER A 3 -13.55 -10.58 -9.00
N ALA A 4 -14.18 -11.41 -8.16
CA ALA A 4 -15.36 -11.00 -7.40
C ALA A 4 -15.01 -9.86 -6.45
N GLY A 5 -13.90 -9.98 -5.71
CA GLY A 5 -13.46 -8.94 -4.80
C GLY A 5 -13.19 -7.62 -5.51
N MET A 6 -12.52 -7.65 -6.67
CA MET A 6 -12.24 -6.46 -7.45
C MET A 6 -13.51 -5.84 -8.04
N SER A 7 -14.49 -6.66 -8.42
CA SER A 7 -15.78 -6.16 -8.90
C SER A 7 -16.51 -5.39 -7.80
N TYR A 8 -16.53 -5.92 -6.57
CA TYR A 8 -17.11 -5.20 -5.44
C TYR A 8 -16.36 -3.90 -5.15
N LEU A 9 -15.03 -3.92 -5.25
CA LEU A 9 -14.23 -2.71 -5.05
C LEU A 9 -14.60 -1.64 -6.09
N ASN A 10 -14.77 -2.04 -7.34
CA ASN A 10 -15.08 -1.12 -8.44
C ASN A 10 -16.45 -0.44 -8.27
N ILE A 11 -17.41 -1.13 -7.68
CA ILE A 11 -18.72 -0.54 -7.39
C ILE A 11 -18.80 0.08 -5.98
N LYS A 12 -17.65 0.17 -5.31
CA LYS A 12 -17.48 0.77 -3.97
C LYS A 12 -18.24 0.03 -2.86
N ASP A 13 -18.48 -1.26 -3.05
CA ASP A 13 -18.98 -2.14 -1.99
C ASP A 13 -17.79 -2.71 -1.22
N TYR A 14 -17.22 -1.88 -0.33
CA TYR A 14 -15.96 -2.16 0.32
C TYR A 14 -16.01 -3.36 1.26
N GLU A 15 -17.10 -3.53 1.97
CA GLU A 15 -17.24 -4.65 2.91
C GLU A 15 -17.21 -5.99 2.20
N ASN A 16 -17.95 -6.13 1.10
CA ASN A 16 -17.90 -7.34 0.29
C ASN A 16 -16.56 -7.51 -0.41
N ALA A 17 -15.97 -6.41 -0.89
CA ALA A 17 -14.64 -6.46 -1.50
C ALA A 17 -13.63 -7.05 -0.52
N ILE A 18 -13.62 -6.57 0.72
CA ILE A 18 -12.70 -7.06 1.75
C ILE A 18 -12.95 -8.54 2.03
N THR A 19 -14.22 -8.94 2.17
CA THR A 19 -14.57 -10.32 2.46
C THR A 19 -14.04 -11.28 1.38
N TYR A 20 -14.26 -10.97 0.11
CA TYR A 20 -13.83 -11.83 -0.98
C TYR A 20 -12.32 -11.80 -1.18
N LEU A 21 -11.70 -10.63 -1.07
CA LEU A 21 -10.23 -10.51 -1.23
C LEU A 21 -9.48 -11.14 -0.06
N ASP A 22 -10.02 -11.07 1.15
CA ASP A 22 -9.39 -11.68 2.32
C ASP A 22 -9.43 -13.19 2.28
N GLN A 23 -10.43 -13.77 1.65
CA GLN A 23 -10.54 -15.22 1.45
C GLN A 23 -9.72 -15.70 0.25
N PHE A 24 -9.23 -14.77 -0.57
CA PHE A 24 -8.49 -15.14 -1.76
C PHE A 24 -7.12 -15.69 -1.41
N TYR A 25 -6.81 -16.85 -1.97
CA TYR A 25 -5.49 -17.45 -1.88
C TYR A 25 -4.96 -17.70 -3.29
N SER A 26 -3.69 -17.36 -3.52
CA SER A 26 -3.03 -17.61 -4.79
C SER A 26 -1.58 -17.98 -4.55
N GLU A 27 -1.09 -18.95 -5.35
CA GLU A 27 0.34 -19.25 -5.40
C GLU A 27 1.11 -18.18 -6.18
N ASP A 28 0.40 -17.37 -6.95
CA ASP A 28 0.99 -16.21 -7.63
C ASP A 28 1.19 -15.10 -6.61
N VAL A 29 2.46 -14.86 -6.24
CA VAL A 29 2.80 -13.89 -5.20
C VAL A 29 2.44 -12.46 -5.59
N LEU A 30 2.50 -12.13 -6.88
CA LEU A 30 2.11 -10.80 -7.33
C LEU A 30 0.60 -10.59 -7.14
N LEU A 31 -0.20 -11.57 -7.52
CA LEU A 31 -1.65 -11.49 -7.37
C LEU A 31 -2.05 -11.46 -5.89
N GLY A 32 -1.35 -12.24 -5.06
CA GLY A 32 -1.55 -12.20 -3.61
C GLY A 32 -1.25 -10.83 -3.02
N ALA A 33 -0.16 -10.20 -3.45
CA ALA A 33 0.20 -8.84 -3.02
C ALA A 33 -0.86 -7.83 -3.47
N LEU A 34 -1.33 -7.92 -4.71
CA LEU A 34 -2.36 -7.03 -5.22
C LEU A 34 -3.68 -7.18 -4.45
N ALA A 35 -4.05 -8.40 -4.07
CA ALA A 35 -5.25 -8.64 -3.26
C ALA A 35 -5.13 -7.96 -1.89
N LYS A 36 -4.00 -8.12 -1.21
CA LYS A 36 -3.76 -7.46 0.09
C LYS A 36 -3.78 -5.94 -0.04
N GLY A 37 -3.13 -5.42 -1.06
CA GLY A 37 -3.12 -3.97 -1.31
C GLY A 37 -4.51 -3.43 -1.62
N SER A 38 -5.33 -4.17 -2.34
CA SER A 38 -6.71 -3.77 -2.65
C SER A 38 -7.58 -3.76 -1.40
N ILE A 39 -7.34 -4.67 -0.45
CA ILE A 39 -8.00 -4.60 0.86
C ILE A 39 -7.59 -3.31 1.57
N GLY A 40 -6.32 -2.97 1.52
CA GLY A 40 -5.83 -1.69 2.05
C GLY A 40 -6.56 -0.49 1.43
N ASP A 41 -6.73 -0.50 0.11
CA ASP A 41 -7.47 0.55 -0.60
C ASP A 41 -8.92 0.65 -0.10
N ALA A 42 -9.57 -0.50 0.12
CA ALA A 42 -10.94 -0.52 0.63
C ALA A 42 -11.03 0.10 2.03
N PHE A 43 -10.12 -0.27 2.91
CA PHE A 43 -10.08 0.31 4.26
C PHE A 43 -9.79 1.81 4.23
N ALA A 44 -8.91 2.26 3.34
CA ALA A 44 -8.62 3.70 3.18
C ALA A 44 -9.88 4.45 2.75
N GLN A 45 -10.65 3.90 1.82
CA GLN A 45 -11.91 4.50 1.37
C GLN A 45 -12.99 4.50 2.46
N MET A 46 -12.93 3.56 3.38
CA MET A 46 -13.83 3.49 4.54
C MET A 46 -13.37 4.37 5.70
N ASN A 47 -12.34 5.17 5.48
CA ASN A 47 -11.76 6.05 6.51
C ASN A 47 -11.25 5.26 7.72
N GLN A 48 -10.59 4.14 7.46
CA GLN A 48 -9.94 3.31 8.48
C GLN A 48 -8.44 3.22 8.17
N PRO A 49 -7.69 4.31 8.39
CA PRO A 49 -6.29 4.40 7.95
C PRO A 49 -5.34 3.41 8.66
N GLU A 50 -5.60 3.06 9.93
CA GLU A 50 -4.76 2.09 10.63
C GLU A 50 -4.83 0.72 9.97
N LYS A 51 -6.04 0.28 9.60
CA LYS A 51 -6.24 -0.98 8.88
C LYS A 51 -5.62 -0.92 7.48
N ALA A 52 -5.81 0.21 6.79
CA ALA A 52 -5.22 0.40 5.46
C ALA A 52 -3.70 0.26 5.53
N LEU A 53 -3.06 0.90 6.51
CA LEU A 53 -1.62 0.81 6.69
C LEU A 53 -1.17 -0.63 6.90
N GLU A 54 -1.86 -1.37 7.76
CA GLU A 54 -1.56 -2.77 8.05
C GLU A 54 -1.54 -3.61 6.76
N TYR A 55 -2.55 -3.46 5.91
CA TYR A 55 -2.64 -4.22 4.67
C TYR A 55 -1.65 -3.76 3.61
N TYR A 56 -1.35 -2.47 3.52
CA TYR A 56 -0.31 -1.98 2.61
C TYR A 56 1.07 -2.52 2.99
N ILE A 57 1.38 -2.54 4.29
CA ILE A 57 2.65 -3.12 4.76
C ILE A 57 2.70 -4.61 4.42
N ALA A 58 1.62 -5.34 4.70
CA ALA A 58 1.54 -6.76 4.36
C ALA A 58 1.74 -6.99 2.86
N ALA A 59 1.09 -6.18 2.03
CA ALA A 59 1.24 -6.28 0.57
C ALA A 59 2.68 -6.05 0.12
N SER A 60 3.37 -5.07 0.72
CA SER A 60 4.75 -4.77 0.36
C SER A 60 5.72 -5.87 0.76
N ASN A 61 5.35 -6.72 1.74
CA ASN A 61 6.22 -7.76 2.30
C ASN A 61 5.99 -9.16 1.71
N ILE A 62 4.96 -9.36 0.89
CA ILE A 62 4.67 -10.69 0.34
C ILE A 62 5.80 -11.17 -0.56
N ASN A 63 6.29 -10.32 -1.44
CA ASN A 63 7.39 -10.65 -2.33
C ASN A 63 8.03 -9.37 -2.81
N ASN A 64 9.35 -9.27 -2.66
CA ASN A 64 10.09 -8.09 -3.08
C ASN A 64 10.19 -8.09 -4.61
N ASN A 65 9.41 -7.26 -5.28
CA ASN A 65 9.37 -7.18 -6.73
C ASN A 65 9.17 -5.75 -7.21
N VAL A 66 9.53 -5.49 -8.46
CA VAL A 66 9.48 -4.13 -9.03
C VAL A 66 8.06 -3.67 -9.39
N TYR A 67 7.10 -4.56 -9.39
CA TYR A 67 5.73 -4.25 -9.82
C TYR A 67 4.84 -3.78 -8.68
N SER A 68 4.86 -4.48 -7.55
CA SER A 68 3.95 -4.18 -6.44
C SER A 68 4.63 -3.59 -5.23
N THR A 69 5.87 -3.96 -4.93
CA THR A 69 6.54 -3.50 -3.70
C THR A 69 6.64 -1.97 -3.61
N PRO A 70 7.15 -1.25 -4.62
CA PRO A 70 7.23 0.21 -4.51
C PRO A 70 5.86 0.87 -4.43
N LYS A 71 4.86 0.32 -5.12
CA LYS A 71 3.49 0.84 -5.06
C LYS A 71 2.94 0.82 -3.63
N PHE A 72 3.06 -0.31 -2.96
CA PHE A 72 2.48 -0.46 -1.62
C PHE A 72 3.34 0.18 -0.54
N LEU A 73 4.67 0.23 -0.72
CA LEU A 73 5.54 1.03 0.14
C LEU A 73 5.14 2.51 0.10
N TYR A 74 4.87 3.03 -1.09
CA TYR A 74 4.47 4.43 -1.25
C TYR A 74 3.13 4.69 -0.56
N LYS A 75 2.14 3.83 -0.78
CA LYS A 75 0.84 3.95 -0.13
C LYS A 75 0.95 3.85 1.38
N ALA A 76 1.78 2.93 1.88
CA ALA A 76 2.05 2.80 3.32
C ALA A 76 2.68 4.08 3.88
N ALA A 77 3.61 4.68 3.14
CA ALA A 77 4.28 5.92 3.57
C ALA A 77 3.28 7.08 3.68
N ILE A 78 2.42 7.25 2.68
CA ILE A 78 1.44 8.34 2.68
C ILE A 78 0.46 8.18 3.86
N ILE A 79 -0.10 7.00 4.04
CA ILE A 79 -1.03 6.71 5.15
C ILE A 79 -0.32 6.82 6.49
N GLY A 80 0.89 6.27 6.59
CA GLY A 80 1.68 6.31 7.82
C GLY A 80 1.97 7.74 8.26
N SER A 81 2.32 8.61 7.32
CA SER A 81 2.55 10.03 7.61
C SER A 81 1.28 10.71 8.12
N LYS A 82 0.12 10.41 7.55
CA LYS A 82 -1.16 10.94 8.01
C LYS A 82 -1.47 10.52 9.44
N LEU A 83 -0.99 9.34 9.83
CA LEU A 83 -1.16 8.80 11.19
C LEU A 83 -0.08 9.27 12.16
N GLY A 84 0.82 10.14 11.71
CA GLY A 84 1.92 10.64 12.54
C GLY A 84 3.10 9.69 12.65
N LYS A 85 3.12 8.60 11.88
CA LYS A 85 4.22 7.61 11.89
C LYS A 85 5.31 8.02 10.91
N ASN A 86 5.87 9.21 11.14
CA ASN A 86 6.73 9.87 10.17
C ASN A 86 8.07 9.16 9.95
N LYS A 87 8.67 8.60 11.01
CA LYS A 87 9.94 7.86 10.86
C LYS A 87 9.75 6.61 10.01
N GLN A 88 8.66 5.87 10.23
CA GLN A 88 8.31 4.71 9.41
C GLN A 88 8.07 5.11 7.95
N ALA A 89 7.31 6.18 7.75
CA ALA A 89 7.02 6.68 6.41
C ALA A 89 8.30 7.04 5.66
N LEU A 90 9.24 7.72 6.34
CA LEU A 90 10.54 8.05 5.75
C LEU A 90 11.30 6.78 5.35
N ALA A 91 11.30 5.76 6.21
CA ALA A 91 12.00 4.51 5.93
C ALA A 91 11.46 3.85 4.66
N TYR A 92 10.13 3.83 4.48
CA TYR A 92 9.52 3.27 3.27
C TYR A 92 9.91 4.06 2.02
N LEU A 93 9.90 5.39 2.10
CA LEU A 93 10.25 6.25 0.97
C LEU A 93 11.73 6.13 0.60
N GLU A 94 12.61 6.09 1.59
CA GLU A 94 14.05 5.90 1.37
C GLU A 94 14.32 4.54 0.71
N ARG A 95 13.59 3.52 1.11
CA ARG A 95 13.72 2.19 0.49
C ARG A 95 13.33 2.21 -0.98
N ILE A 96 12.25 2.91 -1.33
CA ILE A 96 11.86 3.07 -2.74
C ILE A 96 12.98 3.75 -3.52
N LYS A 97 13.53 4.83 -2.99
CA LYS A 97 14.60 5.59 -3.62
C LYS A 97 15.85 4.75 -3.84
N LYS A 98 16.17 3.88 -2.89
CA LYS A 98 17.38 3.07 -2.93
C LYS A 98 17.22 1.80 -3.76
N GLU A 99 16.12 1.06 -3.56
CA GLU A 99 15.95 -0.27 -4.13
C GLU A 99 15.09 -0.31 -5.39
N PHE A 100 14.28 0.72 -5.63
CA PHE A 100 13.34 0.76 -6.76
C PHE A 100 13.48 2.05 -7.54
N LYS A 101 14.71 2.40 -7.90
CA LYS A 101 15.06 3.66 -8.57
C LYS A 101 14.30 3.90 -9.88
N GLU A 102 13.98 2.83 -10.59
CA GLU A 102 13.34 2.91 -11.89
C GLU A 102 11.81 2.93 -11.80
N SER A 103 11.26 2.81 -10.59
CA SER A 103 9.81 2.76 -10.41
C SER A 103 9.17 4.14 -10.64
N HIS A 104 7.89 4.12 -10.99
CA HIS A 104 7.10 5.34 -11.08
C HIS A 104 7.09 6.08 -9.73
N GLU A 105 6.98 5.33 -8.64
CA GLU A 105 6.96 5.88 -7.28
C GLU A 105 8.25 6.61 -6.94
N ALA A 106 9.39 6.15 -7.43
CA ALA A 106 10.67 6.80 -7.17
C ALA A 106 10.71 8.26 -7.62
N LYS A 107 9.91 8.60 -8.63
CA LYS A 107 9.82 9.98 -9.14
C LYS A 107 9.11 10.91 -8.17
N MET A 108 8.32 10.36 -7.25
CA MET A 108 7.50 11.13 -6.32
C MET A 108 8.09 11.23 -4.91
N VAL A 109 9.08 10.35 -4.58
CA VAL A 109 9.52 10.23 -3.18
C VAL A 109 10.23 11.47 -2.66
N SER A 110 11.00 12.18 -3.48
CA SER A 110 11.76 13.33 -3.00
C SER A 110 10.87 14.42 -2.41
N VAL A 111 9.74 14.71 -3.06
CA VAL A 111 8.77 15.69 -2.56
C VAL A 111 8.18 15.23 -1.23
N GLN A 112 7.80 13.96 -1.13
CA GLN A 112 7.22 13.42 0.10
C GLN A 112 8.23 13.39 1.24
N ILE A 113 9.48 13.01 0.96
CA ILE A 113 10.55 13.01 1.95
C ILE A 113 10.74 14.43 2.52
N ALA A 114 10.79 15.44 1.65
CA ALA A 114 10.95 16.82 2.07
C ALA A 114 9.78 17.27 2.97
N LYS A 115 8.55 16.93 2.59
CA LYS A 115 7.37 17.26 3.39
C LYS A 115 7.44 16.65 4.77
N ILE A 116 7.79 15.37 4.87
CA ILE A 116 7.83 14.66 6.15
C ILE A 116 8.95 15.19 7.02
N LYS A 117 10.12 15.44 6.45
CA LYS A 117 11.24 16.01 7.21
C LYS A 117 10.92 17.39 7.78
N SER A 118 10.16 18.19 7.07
CA SER A 118 9.75 19.51 7.57
C SER A 118 8.81 19.40 8.78
N ILE A 119 8.06 18.31 8.90
CA ILE A 119 7.19 18.07 10.05
C ILE A 119 7.99 17.60 11.27
N ILE A 120 8.98 16.75 11.06
CA ILE A 120 9.79 16.17 12.13
C ILE A 120 10.77 17.20 12.72
N ASP A 121 11.37 17.98 11.84
CA ASP A 121 12.35 19.03 12.26
C ASP A 121 11.64 20.26 12.89
#